data_824ee88272d3c68bfa35fafa44305022
#
_entry.id   824ee88272d3c68bfa35fafa44305022
#
_cell.length_a   1.000
_cell.length_b   1.000
_cell.length_c   1.000
_cell.angle_alpha   90.00
_cell.angle_beta   90.00
_cell.angle_gamma   90.00
#
_symmetry.space_group_name_H-M   'P 1'
#
loop_
_entity.id
_entity.type
_entity.pdbx_description
1 polymer ?
#
loop_
_entity_poly.entity_id
_entity_poly.type
_entity_poly.pdbx_seq_one_letter_code
_entity_poly.pdbx_strand_id
1 'polypeptide(L)'
;MTVRWAYAFIDRPYEEFGAACDFWARVTGARRSELRGERGQFATLVPYEGGGDPCVKVQGVAGGPGGAHIDLAVEDVPGESARALSLGAELVFSEEGLAVLRSPGGHLFCLVSWLGERAVPGAVDPAGRLDQVCLDTAPGAYAAEVDFWAALTGWPEVPCSSPEFRLLEAAPIQLLLQRLDSDSPPSAHLDLACADRARARAWHVAAGAVPVRDGRAWTVMRDPAGGLYCLTDRSP
;
A
#
# COMPACT_ATOMS: atom_id res chain seq x y z
N MET A 1 -15.69 -8.43 -10.66
CA MET A 1 -15.43 -7.96 -9.28
C MET A 1 -15.65 -6.47 -9.19
N THR A 2 -16.15 -6.01 -8.06
CA THR A 2 -16.16 -4.57 -7.81
C THR A 2 -15.45 -4.33 -6.49
N VAL A 3 -14.17 -3.97 -6.57
CA VAL A 3 -13.45 -3.41 -5.43
C VAL A 3 -14.11 -2.07 -5.10
N ARG A 4 -14.61 -1.95 -3.88
CA ARG A 4 -15.31 -0.74 -3.42
C ARG A 4 -14.35 0.29 -2.86
N TRP A 5 -13.26 -0.20 -2.24
CA TRP A 5 -12.23 0.60 -1.61
C TRP A 5 -10.93 -0.17 -1.54
N ALA A 6 -9.82 0.51 -1.42
CA ALA A 6 -8.52 -0.11 -1.18
C ALA A 6 -7.83 0.56 0.00
N TYR A 7 -7.17 -0.25 0.83
CA TYR A 7 -6.34 0.25 1.91
C TYR A 7 -4.88 -0.12 1.65
N ALA A 8 -3.99 0.83 1.80
CA ALA A 8 -2.56 0.57 1.91
C ALA A 8 -2.22 0.21 3.36
N PHE A 9 -1.60 -0.92 3.58
CA PHE A 9 -1.05 -1.31 4.87
C PHE A 9 0.44 -1.01 4.94
N ILE A 10 0.86 -0.50 6.08
CA ILE A 10 2.24 -0.24 6.47
C ILE A 10 2.63 -1.31 7.47
N ASP A 11 3.46 -2.28 7.04
CA ASP A 11 3.93 -3.35 7.90
C ASP A 11 5.28 -2.98 8.48
N ARG A 12 5.39 -2.95 9.81
CA ARG A 12 6.65 -2.67 10.51
C ARG A 12 6.87 -3.65 11.65
N PRO A 13 8.14 -3.95 12.00
CA PRO A 13 8.42 -4.75 13.17
C PRO A 13 7.64 -4.25 14.39
N TYR A 14 7.16 -5.17 15.22
CA TYR A 14 6.30 -4.82 16.34
C TYR A 14 6.93 -3.80 17.29
N GLU A 15 8.24 -3.87 17.49
CA GLU A 15 8.99 -2.93 18.33
C GLU A 15 8.96 -1.50 17.76
N GLU A 16 8.84 -1.38 16.42
CA GLU A 16 8.83 -0.09 15.70
C GLU A 16 7.41 0.40 15.37
N PHE A 17 6.38 -0.37 15.73
CA PHE A 17 4.99 -0.07 15.38
C PHE A 17 4.53 1.29 15.89
N GLY A 18 4.92 1.69 17.10
CA GLY A 18 4.59 3.00 17.66
C GLY A 18 5.17 4.15 16.85
N ALA A 19 6.47 4.07 16.56
CA ALA A 19 7.17 5.08 15.75
C ALA A 19 6.60 5.17 14.33
N ALA A 20 6.24 4.02 13.73
CA ALA A 20 5.55 3.97 12.44
C ALA A 20 4.20 4.69 12.49
N CYS A 21 3.37 4.40 13.48
CA CYS A 21 2.07 5.05 13.63
C CYS A 21 2.20 6.57 13.75
N ASP A 22 3.15 7.07 14.55
CA ASP A 22 3.34 8.49 14.77
C ASP A 22 3.84 9.22 13.50
N PHE A 23 4.81 8.63 12.81
CA PHE A 23 5.32 9.18 11.56
C PHE A 23 4.24 9.22 10.46
N TRP A 24 3.60 8.08 10.21
CA TRP A 24 2.64 7.97 9.13
C TRP A 24 1.33 8.74 9.40
N ALA A 25 0.91 8.85 10.67
CA ALA A 25 -0.21 9.73 11.03
C ALA A 25 0.09 11.19 10.68
N ARG A 26 1.32 11.65 10.95
CA ARG A 26 1.78 12.99 10.57
C ARG A 26 1.84 13.17 9.06
N VAL A 27 2.40 12.20 8.33
CA VAL A 27 2.54 12.22 6.86
C VAL A 27 1.19 12.27 6.16
N THR A 28 0.23 11.49 6.64
CA THR A 28 -1.11 11.40 6.02
C THR A 28 -2.12 12.41 6.58
N GLY A 29 -1.69 13.31 7.47
CA GLY A 29 -2.60 14.29 8.09
C GLY A 29 -3.75 13.60 8.84
N ALA A 30 -3.45 12.55 9.58
CA ALA A 30 -4.43 11.70 10.23
C ALA A 30 -4.11 11.55 11.73
N ARG A 31 -5.06 11.02 12.47
CA ARG A 31 -4.86 10.54 13.83
C ARG A 31 -4.90 9.02 13.86
N ARG A 32 -4.15 8.43 14.78
CA ARG A 32 -4.21 7.00 15.03
C ARG A 32 -5.54 6.63 15.68
N SER A 33 -6.19 5.56 15.20
CA SER A 33 -7.34 4.96 15.86
C SER A 33 -6.91 4.27 17.17
N GLU A 34 -7.89 3.79 17.93
CA GLU A 34 -7.64 2.79 18.97
C GLU A 34 -6.94 1.57 18.36
N LEU A 35 -6.07 0.93 19.15
CA LEU A 35 -5.35 -0.26 18.73
C LEU A 35 -6.27 -1.46 18.73
N ARG A 36 -6.11 -2.34 17.75
CA ARG A 36 -6.88 -3.56 17.56
C ARG A 36 -5.97 -4.78 17.46
N GLY A 37 -6.56 -5.97 17.52
CA GLY A 37 -5.86 -7.25 17.57
C GLY A 37 -5.46 -7.65 18.99
N GLU A 38 -5.18 -8.92 19.21
CA GLU A 38 -4.87 -9.48 20.53
C GLU A 38 -3.65 -8.82 21.21
N ARG A 39 -2.72 -8.31 20.43
CA ARG A 39 -1.50 -7.63 20.89
C ARG A 39 -1.54 -6.12 20.64
N GLY A 40 -2.65 -5.57 20.20
CA GLY A 40 -2.74 -4.17 19.79
C GLY A 40 -1.91 -3.85 18.54
N GLN A 41 -1.74 -4.81 17.63
CA GLN A 41 -0.84 -4.71 16.50
C GLN A 41 -1.44 -4.01 15.27
N PHE A 42 -2.69 -3.57 15.32
CA PHE A 42 -3.36 -2.91 14.20
C PHE A 42 -3.83 -1.50 14.57
N ALA A 43 -3.59 -0.55 13.69
CA ALA A 43 -4.14 0.79 13.76
C ALA A 43 -4.67 1.23 12.39
N THR A 44 -5.71 2.06 12.38
CA THR A 44 -6.16 2.80 11.19
C THR A 44 -5.72 4.26 11.34
N LEU A 45 -5.20 4.85 10.27
CA LEU A 45 -4.92 6.27 10.21
C LEU A 45 -6.20 6.97 9.73
N VAL A 46 -6.89 7.62 10.66
CA VAL A 46 -8.18 8.26 10.43
C VAL A 46 -7.94 9.73 10.10
N PRO A 47 -8.25 10.18 8.87
CA PRO A 47 -8.14 11.59 8.49
C PRO A 47 -8.89 12.49 9.49
N TYR A 48 -8.43 13.73 9.66
CA TYR A 48 -9.17 14.72 10.44
C TYR A 48 -10.51 15.04 9.76
N GLU A 49 -11.42 15.64 10.51
CA GLU A 49 -12.78 15.98 10.05
C GLU A 49 -12.75 16.72 8.70
N GLY A 50 -13.51 16.23 7.72
CA GLY A 50 -13.51 16.73 6.35
C GLY A 50 -12.36 16.21 5.47
N GLY A 51 -11.44 15.39 6.01
CA GLY A 51 -10.27 14.86 5.29
C GLY A 51 -10.50 13.60 4.44
N GLY A 52 -11.75 13.11 4.33
CA GLY A 52 -12.09 11.90 3.60
C GLY A 52 -12.15 10.64 4.48
N ASP A 53 -12.37 9.49 3.84
CA ASP A 53 -12.45 8.20 4.53
C ASP A 53 -11.06 7.56 4.69
N PRO A 54 -10.83 6.74 5.73
CA PRO A 54 -9.55 6.08 5.94
C PRO A 54 -9.16 5.16 4.77
N CYS A 55 -7.92 5.27 4.29
CA CYS A 55 -7.35 4.36 3.30
C CYS A 55 -5.95 3.87 3.67
N VAL A 56 -5.45 4.22 4.85
CA VAL A 56 -4.12 3.80 5.34
C VAL A 56 -4.26 3.13 6.70
N LYS A 57 -3.63 1.98 6.84
CA LYS A 57 -3.57 1.20 8.08
C LYS A 57 -2.12 0.86 8.40
N VAL A 58 -1.84 0.58 9.67
CA VAL A 58 -0.50 0.18 10.15
C VAL A 58 -0.63 -1.13 10.88
N GLN A 59 0.30 -2.05 10.61
CA GLN A 59 0.39 -3.35 11.28
C GLN A 59 1.78 -3.55 11.89
N GLY A 60 1.80 -3.97 13.15
CA GLY A 60 2.99 -4.52 13.80
C GLY A 60 3.16 -6.00 13.45
N VAL A 61 4.25 -6.37 12.76
CA VAL A 61 4.55 -7.75 12.36
C VAL A 61 5.58 -8.39 13.28
N ALA A 62 5.43 -9.70 13.52
CA ALA A 62 6.28 -10.42 14.47
C ALA A 62 7.66 -10.80 13.92
N GLY A 63 7.88 -10.67 12.61
CA GLY A 63 9.16 -11.04 11.98
C GLY A 63 9.36 -10.35 10.65
N GLY A 64 10.63 -10.32 10.21
CA GLY A 64 11.04 -9.67 8.97
C GLY A 64 11.16 -8.15 9.08
N PRO A 65 11.60 -7.49 8.00
CA PRO A 65 11.82 -6.05 7.97
C PRO A 65 10.52 -5.24 7.84
N GLY A 66 9.38 -5.90 7.73
CA GLY A 66 8.13 -5.27 7.33
C GLY A 66 8.06 -5.05 5.83
N GLY A 67 7.25 -4.07 5.42
CA GLY A 67 6.98 -3.76 4.01
C GLY A 67 5.67 -3.00 3.87
N ALA A 68 4.91 -3.40 2.86
CA ALA A 68 3.54 -2.95 2.64
C ALA A 68 2.70 -4.09 2.05
N HIS A 69 1.38 -4.00 2.17
CA HIS A 69 0.44 -4.81 1.42
C HIS A 69 -0.84 -4.02 1.12
N ILE A 70 -1.69 -4.56 0.28
CA ILE A 70 -2.96 -3.96 -0.08
C ILE A 70 -4.11 -4.82 0.45
N ASP A 71 -5.11 -4.17 1.06
CA ASP A 71 -6.41 -4.77 1.32
C ASP A 71 -7.41 -4.25 0.29
N LEU A 72 -8.14 -5.15 -0.34
CA LEU A 72 -9.23 -4.85 -1.26
C LEU A 72 -10.57 -5.03 -0.54
N ALA A 73 -11.28 -3.94 -0.32
CA ALA A 73 -12.59 -3.97 0.31
C ALA A 73 -13.68 -4.31 -0.71
N VAL A 74 -14.43 -5.36 -0.43
CA VAL A 74 -15.44 -5.97 -1.32
C VAL A 74 -16.75 -6.24 -0.56
N GLU A 75 -17.85 -6.40 -1.27
CA GLU A 75 -19.16 -6.72 -0.66
C GLU A 75 -19.27 -8.21 -0.28
N ASP A 76 -18.65 -9.11 -1.06
CA ASP A 76 -18.72 -10.55 -0.90
C ASP A 76 -17.30 -11.14 -0.79
N VAL A 77 -16.76 -11.18 0.41
CA VAL A 77 -15.41 -11.72 0.66
C VAL A 77 -15.28 -13.20 0.27
N PRO A 78 -16.22 -14.11 0.61
CA PRO A 78 -16.15 -15.51 0.18
C PRO A 78 -16.17 -15.68 -1.33
N GLY A 79 -17.06 -15.01 -2.04
CA GLY A 79 -17.18 -15.11 -3.50
C GLY A 79 -15.94 -14.57 -4.21
N GLU A 80 -15.41 -13.44 -3.75
CA GLU A 80 -14.19 -12.84 -4.33
C GLU A 80 -12.93 -13.64 -3.97
N SER A 81 -12.90 -14.30 -2.80
CA SER A 81 -11.83 -15.25 -2.46
C SER A 81 -11.84 -16.45 -3.42
N ALA A 82 -12.99 -17.06 -3.65
CA ALA A 82 -13.13 -18.17 -4.61
C ALA A 82 -12.67 -17.74 -6.02
N ARG A 83 -12.97 -16.50 -6.41
CA ARG A 83 -12.52 -15.93 -7.68
C ARG A 83 -10.99 -15.72 -7.70
N ALA A 84 -10.40 -15.17 -6.66
CA ALA A 84 -8.94 -15.02 -6.56
C ALA A 84 -8.22 -16.37 -6.66
N LEU A 85 -8.74 -17.41 -6.00
CA LEU A 85 -8.22 -18.78 -6.11
C LEU A 85 -8.30 -19.31 -7.54
N SER A 86 -9.40 -19.06 -8.25
CA SER A 86 -9.55 -19.48 -9.65
C SER A 86 -8.59 -18.77 -10.61
N LEU A 87 -8.07 -17.60 -10.22
CA LEU A 87 -7.04 -16.83 -10.93
C LEU A 87 -5.60 -17.23 -10.54
N GLY A 88 -5.42 -18.18 -9.62
CA GLY A 88 -4.12 -18.70 -9.23
C GLY A 88 -3.58 -18.19 -7.90
N ALA A 89 -4.37 -17.48 -7.11
CA ALA A 89 -3.98 -17.13 -5.74
C ALA A 89 -4.02 -18.36 -4.82
N GLU A 90 -3.32 -18.28 -3.70
CA GLU A 90 -3.35 -19.27 -2.62
C GLU A 90 -4.03 -18.67 -1.39
N LEU A 91 -4.91 -19.43 -0.72
CA LEU A 91 -5.50 -19.02 0.55
C LEU A 91 -4.49 -19.28 1.69
N VAL A 92 -4.15 -18.25 2.42
CA VAL A 92 -3.26 -18.33 3.60
C VAL A 92 -4.04 -18.42 4.89
N PHE A 93 -5.09 -17.61 5.02
CA PHE A 93 -5.94 -17.58 6.22
C PHE A 93 -7.33 -17.00 5.85
N SER A 94 -8.37 -17.42 6.56
CA SER A 94 -9.69 -16.78 6.44
C SER A 94 -10.46 -16.81 7.75
N GLU A 95 -11.23 -15.76 7.95
CA GLU A 95 -12.24 -15.65 9.01
C GLU A 95 -13.42 -14.81 8.47
N GLU A 96 -14.44 -14.58 9.27
CA GLU A 96 -15.59 -13.78 8.86
C GLU A 96 -15.17 -12.36 8.45
N GLY A 97 -15.47 -11.99 7.20
CA GLY A 97 -15.14 -10.65 6.66
C GLY A 97 -13.68 -10.42 6.30
N LEU A 98 -12.83 -11.47 6.35
CA LEU A 98 -11.40 -11.38 6.00
C LEU A 98 -10.93 -12.66 5.28
N ALA A 99 -10.20 -12.48 4.19
CA ALA A 99 -9.37 -13.53 3.60
C ALA A 99 -7.97 -12.99 3.31
N VAL A 100 -6.94 -13.64 3.82
CA VAL A 100 -5.54 -13.38 3.50
C VAL A 100 -5.12 -14.35 2.39
N LEU A 101 -4.65 -13.79 1.28
CA LEU A 101 -4.27 -14.55 0.10
C LEU A 101 -2.83 -14.23 -0.31
N ARG A 102 -2.29 -15.10 -1.12
CA ARG A 102 -1.00 -14.93 -1.79
C ARG A 102 -1.22 -14.94 -3.29
N SER A 103 -0.73 -13.91 -3.98
CA SER A 103 -0.77 -13.84 -5.45
C SER A 103 0.17 -14.86 -6.11
N PRO A 104 0.06 -15.13 -7.42
CA PRO A 104 1.00 -16.01 -8.14
C PRO A 104 2.46 -15.55 -8.04
N GLY A 105 2.73 -14.26 -7.95
CA GLY A 105 4.07 -13.70 -7.74
C GLY A 105 4.55 -13.71 -6.29
N GLY A 106 3.70 -14.19 -5.36
CA GLY A 106 4.05 -14.39 -3.95
C GLY A 106 3.69 -13.23 -3.02
N HIS A 107 3.05 -12.16 -3.50
CA HIS A 107 2.65 -11.04 -2.66
C HIS A 107 1.44 -11.39 -1.79
N LEU A 108 1.51 -11.04 -0.51
CA LEU A 108 0.35 -11.14 0.39
C LEU A 108 -0.58 -9.95 0.17
N PHE A 109 -1.88 -10.23 0.19
CA PHE A 109 -2.94 -9.23 0.16
C PHE A 109 -4.17 -9.74 0.88
N CYS A 110 -5.09 -8.84 1.22
CA CYS A 110 -6.34 -9.23 1.87
C CYS A 110 -7.55 -8.86 1.02
N LEU A 111 -8.58 -9.67 1.12
CA LEU A 111 -9.95 -9.30 0.81
C LEU A 111 -10.67 -9.04 2.12
N VAL A 112 -11.28 -7.86 2.25
CA VAL A 112 -11.97 -7.44 3.49
C VAL A 112 -13.37 -6.94 3.20
N SER A 113 -14.25 -7.01 4.19
CA SER A 113 -15.60 -6.44 4.06
C SER A 113 -15.52 -4.93 3.87
N TRP A 114 -16.22 -4.41 2.86
CA TRP A 114 -16.38 -2.98 2.65
C TRP A 114 -17.28 -2.37 3.72
N LEU A 115 -16.84 -1.27 4.31
CA LEU A 115 -17.51 -0.61 5.45
C LEU A 115 -18.26 0.68 5.06
N GLY A 116 -18.32 0.99 3.74
CA GLY A 116 -19.07 2.13 3.22
C GLY A 116 -18.23 3.35 2.84
N GLU A 117 -16.92 3.24 2.79
CA GLU A 117 -15.99 4.30 2.41
C GLU A 117 -16.27 4.79 0.99
N ARG A 118 -16.15 6.12 0.76
CA ARG A 118 -16.45 6.78 -0.52
C ARG A 118 -15.62 8.01 -0.79
N ALA A 119 -15.19 8.72 0.25
CA ALA A 119 -14.54 10.02 0.14
C ALA A 119 -13.03 9.86 0.15
N VAL A 120 -12.38 10.04 -1.01
CA VAL A 120 -10.92 9.94 -1.15
C VAL A 120 -10.23 11.02 -0.32
N PRO A 121 -9.23 10.67 0.52
CA PRO A 121 -8.46 11.67 1.26
C PRO A 121 -7.67 12.60 0.34
N GLY A 122 -7.61 13.88 0.71
CA GLY A 122 -6.81 14.88 0.02
C GLY A 122 -5.31 14.75 0.32
N ALA A 123 -4.50 15.49 -0.45
CA ALA A 123 -3.08 15.62 -0.18
C ALA A 123 -2.82 16.50 1.05
N VAL A 124 -1.73 16.22 1.75
CA VAL A 124 -1.24 17.03 2.87
C VAL A 124 -0.09 17.91 2.36
N ASP A 125 -0.27 19.22 2.33
CA ASP A 125 0.80 20.15 1.95
C ASP A 125 1.81 20.31 3.10
N PRO A 126 3.10 20.15 2.88
CA PRO A 126 3.78 19.71 1.65
C PRO A 126 4.07 18.22 1.59
N ALA A 127 3.51 17.40 2.48
CA ALA A 127 3.87 15.98 2.61
C ALA A 127 3.53 15.14 1.37
N GLY A 128 2.47 15.49 0.64
CA GLY A 128 1.96 14.73 -0.48
C GLY A 128 0.73 13.89 -0.13
N ARG A 129 0.38 12.94 -1.00
CA ARG A 129 -0.70 11.98 -0.76
C ARG A 129 -0.16 10.56 -0.95
N LEU A 130 -0.34 9.71 0.06
CA LEU A 130 -0.12 8.28 -0.09
C LEU A 130 -1.27 7.72 -0.92
N ASP A 131 -1.01 7.32 -2.14
CA ASP A 131 -2.00 6.93 -3.12
C ASP A 131 -1.64 5.67 -3.91
N GLN A 132 -0.50 5.02 -3.59
CA GLN A 132 -0.04 3.89 -4.36
C GLN A 132 0.69 2.85 -3.49
N VAL A 133 0.38 1.58 -3.75
CA VAL A 133 1.19 0.44 -3.33
C VAL A 133 1.95 -0.07 -4.55
N CYS A 134 3.27 -0.18 -4.44
CA CYS A 134 4.14 -0.74 -5.46
C CYS A 134 4.52 -2.17 -5.10
N LEU A 135 4.27 -3.13 -6.01
CA LEU A 135 4.63 -4.54 -5.88
C LEU A 135 5.91 -4.82 -6.67
N ASP A 136 6.99 -5.12 -5.97
CA ASP A 136 8.28 -5.47 -6.55
C ASP A 136 8.30 -6.96 -6.87
N THR A 137 8.31 -7.31 -8.16
CA THR A 137 8.13 -8.68 -8.64
C THR A 137 9.34 -9.14 -9.45
N ALA A 138 9.82 -10.35 -9.18
CA ALA A 138 10.88 -11.00 -9.94
C ALA A 138 10.52 -11.13 -11.44
N PRO A 139 11.50 -11.03 -12.36
CA PRO A 139 11.22 -11.02 -13.80
C PRO A 139 10.42 -12.24 -14.29
N GLY A 140 10.69 -13.41 -13.72
CA GLY A 140 10.03 -14.66 -14.11
C GLY A 140 8.55 -14.75 -13.71
N ALA A 141 8.13 -14.03 -12.65
CA ALA A 141 6.76 -14.01 -12.16
C ALA A 141 5.96 -12.80 -12.67
N TYR A 142 6.64 -11.78 -13.22
CA TYR A 142 6.05 -10.48 -13.48
C TYR A 142 4.83 -10.49 -14.40
N ALA A 143 4.89 -11.22 -15.53
CA ALA A 143 3.76 -11.26 -16.46
C ALA A 143 2.51 -11.88 -15.83
N ALA A 144 2.68 -13.02 -15.14
CA ALA A 144 1.58 -13.69 -14.44
C ALA A 144 0.99 -12.81 -13.33
N GLU A 145 1.84 -12.04 -12.65
CA GLU A 145 1.41 -11.11 -11.59
C GLU A 145 0.58 -9.95 -12.16
N VAL A 146 1.00 -9.36 -13.28
CA VAL A 146 0.23 -8.32 -13.97
C VAL A 146 -1.14 -8.85 -14.42
N ASP A 147 -1.16 -10.01 -15.07
CA ASP A 147 -2.41 -10.65 -15.54
C ASP A 147 -3.35 -10.96 -14.36
N PHE A 148 -2.81 -11.46 -13.26
CA PHE A 148 -3.56 -11.76 -12.04
C PHE A 148 -4.23 -10.51 -11.48
N TRP A 149 -3.46 -9.44 -11.22
CA TRP A 149 -4.00 -8.23 -10.60
C TRP A 149 -4.99 -7.50 -11.51
N ALA A 150 -4.70 -7.43 -12.80
CA ALA A 150 -5.64 -6.86 -13.78
C ALA A 150 -6.96 -7.64 -13.82
N ALA A 151 -6.89 -8.98 -13.86
CA ALA A 151 -8.08 -9.82 -13.84
C ALA A 151 -8.79 -9.77 -12.48
N LEU A 152 -8.10 -9.75 -11.36
CA LEU A 152 -8.71 -9.72 -10.02
C LEU A 152 -9.40 -8.39 -9.77
N THR A 153 -8.76 -7.27 -10.02
CA THR A 153 -9.30 -5.94 -9.69
C THR A 153 -10.27 -5.42 -10.75
N GLY A 154 -10.03 -5.74 -12.02
CA GLY A 154 -10.72 -5.11 -13.15
C GLY A 154 -10.38 -3.62 -13.30
N TRP A 155 -9.32 -3.15 -12.64
CA TRP A 155 -8.87 -1.77 -12.76
C TRP A 155 -8.22 -1.50 -14.11
N PRO A 156 -8.42 -0.31 -14.70
CA PRO A 156 -7.82 0.02 -15.98
C PRO A 156 -6.29 0.08 -15.88
N GLU A 157 -5.61 -0.56 -16.83
CA GLU A 157 -4.18 -0.44 -16.99
C GLU A 157 -3.85 0.89 -17.69
N VAL A 158 -2.98 1.68 -17.07
CA VAL A 158 -2.50 2.96 -17.60
C VAL A 158 -1.05 2.82 -18.06
N PRO A 159 -0.71 3.29 -19.28
CA PRO A 159 0.66 3.23 -19.78
C PRO A 159 1.64 3.98 -18.87
N CYS A 160 2.75 3.33 -18.54
CA CYS A 160 3.89 3.93 -17.85
C CYS A 160 4.98 4.33 -18.84
N SER A 161 5.80 5.35 -18.47
CA SER A 161 6.91 5.82 -19.31
C SER A 161 8.06 4.82 -19.42
N SER A 162 8.13 3.84 -18.53
CA SER A 162 9.18 2.84 -18.46
C SER A 162 8.57 1.42 -18.51
N PRO A 163 9.17 0.49 -19.27
CA PRO A 163 8.59 -0.82 -19.54
C PRO A 163 8.58 -1.78 -18.33
N GLU A 164 9.36 -1.48 -17.30
CA GLU A 164 9.40 -2.22 -16.05
C GLU A 164 8.16 -1.97 -15.17
N PHE A 165 7.36 -0.95 -15.47
CA PHE A 165 6.19 -0.60 -14.68
C PHE A 165 4.87 -0.90 -15.40
N ARG A 166 3.88 -1.35 -14.65
CA ARG A 166 2.46 -1.40 -15.03
C ARG A 166 1.62 -0.78 -13.91
N LEU A 167 0.78 0.16 -14.26
CA LEU A 167 -0.11 0.84 -13.32
C LEU A 167 -1.54 0.36 -13.54
N LEU A 168 -2.16 -0.12 -12.48
CA LEU A 168 -3.60 -0.36 -12.41
C LEU A 168 -4.22 0.80 -11.62
N GLU A 169 -4.93 1.68 -12.35
CA GLU A 169 -5.45 2.93 -11.82
C GLU A 169 -6.68 2.70 -10.96
N ALA A 170 -6.66 3.26 -9.77
CA ALA A 170 -7.78 3.24 -8.83
C ALA A 170 -7.68 4.39 -7.83
N ALA A 171 -8.73 4.58 -7.05
CA ALA A 171 -8.74 5.51 -5.92
C ALA A 171 -9.42 4.83 -4.72
N PRO A 172 -8.97 5.13 -3.51
CA PRO A 172 -7.91 6.07 -3.12
C PRO A 172 -6.48 5.56 -3.34
N ILE A 173 -6.30 4.24 -3.45
CA ILE A 173 -5.02 3.55 -3.60
C ILE A 173 -5.00 2.82 -4.94
N GLN A 174 -4.01 3.12 -5.75
CA GLN A 174 -3.71 2.42 -7.01
C GLN A 174 -2.59 1.39 -6.81
N LEU A 175 -2.44 0.49 -7.77
CA LEU A 175 -1.45 -0.57 -7.72
C LEU A 175 -0.42 -0.40 -8.83
N LEU A 176 0.84 -0.23 -8.46
CA LEU A 176 1.97 -0.25 -9.38
C LEU A 176 2.67 -1.61 -9.30
N LEU A 177 2.86 -2.26 -10.43
CA LEU A 177 3.68 -3.47 -10.52
C LEU A 177 5.04 -3.08 -11.10
N GLN A 178 6.11 -3.36 -10.36
CA GLN A 178 7.48 -3.12 -10.77
C GLN A 178 8.19 -4.44 -11.05
N ARG A 179 8.69 -4.58 -12.27
CA ARG A 179 9.56 -5.70 -12.62
C ARG A 179 10.98 -5.42 -12.15
N LEU A 180 11.51 -6.28 -11.30
CA LEU A 180 12.89 -6.21 -10.84
C LEU A 180 13.86 -6.69 -11.93
N ASP A 181 15.13 -6.33 -11.80
CA ASP A 181 16.20 -6.74 -12.73
C ASP A 181 16.76 -8.13 -12.42
N SER A 182 16.46 -8.67 -11.24
CA SER A 182 16.97 -9.96 -10.75
C SER A 182 15.91 -10.71 -9.95
N ASP A 183 16.11 -12.01 -9.82
CA ASP A 183 15.29 -12.84 -8.95
C ASP A 183 15.53 -12.45 -7.50
N SER A 184 14.51 -11.90 -6.89
CA SER A 184 14.46 -11.49 -5.49
C SER A 184 13.12 -11.91 -4.90
N PRO A 185 13.04 -12.15 -3.60
CA PRO A 185 11.76 -12.37 -2.95
C PRO A 185 10.80 -11.20 -3.24
N PRO A 186 9.50 -11.47 -3.38
CA PRO A 186 8.51 -10.42 -3.58
C PRO A 186 8.53 -9.45 -2.40
N SER A 187 8.48 -8.16 -2.70
CA SER A 187 8.39 -7.08 -1.71
C SER A 187 7.39 -6.03 -2.16
N ALA A 188 6.94 -5.21 -1.23
CA ALA A 188 6.10 -4.08 -1.56
C ALA A 188 6.50 -2.86 -0.76
N HIS A 189 6.30 -1.70 -1.38
CA HIS A 189 6.53 -0.40 -0.76
C HIS A 189 5.42 0.58 -1.13
N LEU A 190 5.42 1.73 -0.45
CA LEU A 190 4.42 2.77 -0.63
C LEU A 190 5.00 3.92 -1.43
N ASP A 191 4.18 4.53 -2.27
CA ASP A 191 4.52 5.74 -2.99
C ASP A 191 3.56 6.87 -2.64
N LEU A 192 4.12 8.07 -2.49
CA LEU A 192 3.37 9.30 -2.32
C LEU A 192 3.48 10.16 -3.57
N ALA A 193 2.35 10.66 -4.04
CA ALA A 193 2.29 11.72 -5.05
C ALA A 193 2.59 13.07 -4.39
N CYS A 194 3.52 13.85 -4.97
CA CYS A 194 3.98 15.13 -4.41
C CYS A 194 3.90 16.23 -5.45
N ALA A 195 3.20 17.32 -5.14
CA ALA A 195 3.14 18.50 -6.00
C ALA A 195 4.52 19.17 -6.14
N ASP A 196 5.34 19.11 -5.09
CA ASP A 196 6.74 19.53 -5.05
C ASP A 196 7.54 18.50 -4.24
N ARG A 197 8.22 17.59 -4.93
CA ARG A 197 8.99 16.51 -4.31
C ARG A 197 10.14 17.02 -3.44
N ALA A 198 10.81 18.09 -3.83
CA ALA A 198 11.91 18.64 -3.05
C ALA A 198 11.41 19.21 -1.70
N ARG A 199 10.30 19.91 -1.73
CA ARG A 199 9.65 20.46 -0.54
C ARG A 199 9.08 19.34 0.35
N ALA A 200 8.45 18.34 -0.26
CA ALA A 200 7.98 17.14 0.44
C ALA A 200 9.14 16.41 1.13
N ARG A 201 10.25 16.16 0.40
CA ARG A 201 11.45 15.53 0.95
C ARG A 201 11.98 16.28 2.17
N ALA A 202 12.12 17.61 2.09
CA ALA A 202 12.59 18.41 3.21
C ALA A 202 11.65 18.28 4.43
N TRP A 203 10.35 18.27 4.20
CA TRP A 203 9.36 18.10 5.26
C TRP A 203 9.42 16.70 5.89
N HIS A 204 9.53 15.62 5.08
CA HIS A 204 9.68 14.25 5.56
C HIS A 204 10.96 14.06 6.38
N VAL A 205 12.07 14.69 5.98
CA VAL A 205 13.31 14.71 6.76
C VAL A 205 13.09 15.40 8.11
N ALA A 206 12.42 16.52 8.14
CA ALA A 206 12.06 17.20 9.40
C ALA A 206 11.09 16.39 10.28
N ALA A 207 10.35 15.44 9.69
CA ALA A 207 9.51 14.48 10.39
C ALA A 207 10.27 13.22 10.87
N GLY A 208 11.57 13.09 10.55
CA GLY A 208 12.43 11.99 11.00
C GLY A 208 12.78 10.95 9.93
N ALA A 209 12.31 11.10 8.69
CA ALA A 209 12.71 10.21 7.61
C ALA A 209 14.11 10.52 7.07
N VAL A 210 14.74 9.51 6.46
CA VAL A 210 16.09 9.63 5.89
C VAL A 210 16.02 9.38 4.38
N PRO A 211 16.54 10.28 3.52
CA PRO A 211 16.67 10.01 2.10
C PRO A 211 17.73 8.94 1.84
N VAL A 212 17.39 7.98 0.97
CA VAL A 212 18.25 6.83 0.65
C VAL A 212 18.86 6.96 -0.73
N ARG A 213 18.03 7.29 -1.73
CA ARG A 213 18.45 7.39 -3.13
C ARG A 213 17.51 8.28 -3.91
N ASP A 214 18.03 9.08 -4.82
CA ASP A 214 17.24 9.82 -5.80
C ASP A 214 17.18 9.06 -7.12
N GLY A 215 15.98 8.91 -7.68
CA GLY A 215 15.70 8.50 -9.04
C GLY A 215 15.34 9.71 -9.90
N ARG A 216 15.04 9.46 -11.18
CA ARG A 216 14.67 10.51 -12.13
C ARG A 216 13.38 11.24 -11.72
N ALA A 217 12.35 10.48 -11.32
CA ALA A 217 11.02 10.98 -10.98
C ALA A 217 10.56 10.59 -9.56
N TRP A 218 11.46 10.08 -8.73
CA TRP A 218 11.17 9.69 -7.35
C TRP A 218 12.38 9.84 -6.45
N THR A 219 12.15 9.90 -5.15
CA THR A 219 13.17 9.81 -4.10
C THR A 219 12.79 8.66 -3.18
N VAL A 220 13.69 7.69 -3.02
CA VAL A 220 13.53 6.62 -2.02
C VAL A 220 13.86 7.19 -0.66
N MET A 221 12.94 7.05 0.26
CA MET A 221 13.04 7.47 1.65
C MET A 221 13.02 6.25 2.58
N ARG A 222 13.51 6.42 3.78
CA ARG A 222 13.36 5.46 4.89
C ARG A 222 12.63 6.15 6.02
N ASP A 223 11.53 5.56 6.48
CA ASP A 223 10.80 6.07 7.64
C ASP A 223 11.56 5.78 8.96
N PRO A 224 11.18 6.40 10.09
CA PRO A 224 11.83 6.19 11.37
C PRO A 224 11.78 4.74 11.88
N ALA A 225 10.83 3.94 11.40
CA ALA A 225 10.69 2.52 11.71
C ALA A 225 11.49 1.60 10.77
N GLY A 226 12.30 2.16 9.86
CA GLY A 226 13.21 1.45 8.98
C GLY A 226 12.63 1.06 7.62
N GLY A 227 11.34 1.27 7.36
CA GLY A 227 10.70 0.90 6.10
C GLY A 227 11.00 1.86 4.95
N LEU A 228 11.15 1.30 3.74
CA LEU A 228 11.35 2.09 2.52
C LEU A 228 10.01 2.53 1.93
N TYR A 229 10.00 3.72 1.34
CA TYR A 229 8.88 4.28 0.58
C TYR A 229 9.42 5.32 -0.43
N CYS A 230 8.59 5.75 -1.38
CA CYS A 230 9.00 6.73 -2.38
C CYS A 230 8.16 8.02 -2.31
N LEU A 231 8.82 9.14 -2.54
CA LEU A 231 8.20 10.41 -2.94
C LEU A 231 8.32 10.52 -4.45
N THR A 232 7.23 10.77 -5.16
CA THR A 232 7.20 10.79 -6.63
C THR A 232 6.72 12.14 -7.16
N ASP A 233 7.12 12.47 -8.40
CA ASP A 233 6.69 13.71 -9.10
C ASP A 233 5.27 13.61 -9.68
N ARG A 234 4.44 12.69 -9.19
CA ARG A 234 3.02 12.60 -9.58
C ARG A 234 2.21 13.71 -8.90
N SER A 235 1.18 14.18 -9.59
CA SER A 235 0.22 15.10 -8.96
C SER A 235 -0.62 14.35 -7.93
N PRO A 236 -0.72 14.84 -6.70
CA PRO A 236 -1.51 14.22 -5.65
C PRO A 236 -3.02 14.36 -5.86
#